data_0fa3931cc513b90d754614ba82a6618c
#
_entry.id   0fa3931cc513b90d754614ba82a6618c
#
_cell.length_a   1.000
_cell.length_b   1.000
_cell.length_c   1.000
_cell.angle_alpha   90.00
_cell.angle_beta   90.00
_cell.angle_gamma   90.00
#
_symmetry.space_group_name_H-M   'P 1'
#
loop_
_entity.id
_entity.type
_entity.pdbx_description
1 polymer ?
#
loop_
_entity_poly.entity_id
_entity_poly.type
_entity_poly.pdbx_seq_one_letter_code
_entity_poly.pdbx_strand_id
1 'polypeptide(L)'
;MTYIINRFSRYRREFSYNLKLAYPVMIGMLGHTFVQFIDNIMVGQLGTTELAAISLGNSFVFIAMSIGIGFSTAITPLVAEADGANNKPRVTQIFEHSFLICFILGILLCSIVFFNKNLLYSMGQSLEVVELAIPYLFWVSISLIAVVNFQSFRQFADGMSFTKAAMYSVLAGNLINVILN
;
A
#
# COMPACT_ATOMS: atom_id res chain seq x y z
N MET A 1 -44.17 -16.03 -5.11
CA MET A 1 -43.31 -16.53 -3.99
C MET A 1 -41.99 -17.05 -4.47
N THR A 2 -41.93 -17.86 -5.51
CA THR A 2 -40.68 -18.43 -6.12
C THR A 2 -39.68 -17.38 -6.61
N TYR A 3 -40.15 -16.25 -7.17
CA TYR A 3 -39.30 -15.16 -7.65
C TYR A 3 -38.50 -14.48 -6.53
N ILE A 4 -39.13 -14.28 -5.37
CA ILE A 4 -38.49 -13.65 -4.19
C ILE A 4 -37.44 -14.61 -3.61
N ILE A 5 -37.73 -15.91 -3.53
CA ILE A 5 -36.80 -16.93 -3.02
C ILE A 5 -35.57 -17.05 -3.91
N ASN A 6 -35.73 -17.04 -5.23
CA ASN A 6 -34.61 -17.07 -6.19
C ASN A 6 -33.75 -15.80 -6.10
N ARG A 7 -34.35 -14.66 -5.88
CA ARG A 7 -33.61 -13.40 -5.70
C ARG A 7 -32.78 -13.42 -4.40
N PHE A 8 -33.37 -13.94 -3.31
CA PHE A 8 -32.67 -14.04 -2.02
C PHE A 8 -31.52 -15.05 -2.05
N SER A 9 -31.67 -16.18 -2.72
CA SER A 9 -30.61 -17.19 -2.89
C SER A 9 -29.45 -16.67 -3.76
N ARG A 10 -29.75 -15.85 -4.77
CA ARG A 10 -28.74 -15.17 -5.59
C ARG A 10 -27.94 -14.16 -4.77
N TYR A 11 -28.60 -13.29 -4.00
CA TYR A 11 -27.94 -12.33 -3.13
C TYR A 11 -27.03 -13.01 -2.09
N ARG A 12 -27.51 -14.09 -1.48
CA ARG A 12 -26.72 -14.85 -0.51
C ARG A 12 -25.45 -15.45 -1.14
N ARG A 13 -25.52 -15.94 -2.36
CA ARG A 13 -24.38 -16.49 -3.07
C ARG A 13 -23.38 -15.41 -3.45
N GLU A 14 -23.85 -14.30 -3.99
CA GLU A 14 -23.00 -13.14 -4.35
C GLU A 14 -22.36 -12.52 -3.10
N PHE A 15 -23.12 -12.39 -2.01
CA PHE A 15 -22.60 -11.90 -0.73
C PHE A 15 -21.50 -12.83 -0.17
N SER A 16 -21.73 -14.14 -0.18
CA SER A 16 -20.72 -15.11 0.28
C SER A 16 -19.46 -15.09 -0.59
N TYR A 17 -19.59 -14.89 -1.90
CA TYR A 17 -18.47 -14.75 -2.80
C TYR A 17 -17.66 -13.46 -2.51
N ASN A 18 -18.34 -12.34 -2.41
CA ASN A 18 -17.72 -11.06 -2.08
C ASN A 18 -17.04 -11.09 -0.70
N LEU A 19 -17.65 -11.73 0.29
CA LEU A 19 -17.04 -11.88 1.61
C LEU A 19 -15.77 -12.73 1.58
N LYS A 20 -15.74 -13.79 0.74
CA LYS A 20 -14.53 -14.61 0.56
C LYS A 20 -13.37 -13.85 -0.08
N LEU A 21 -13.66 -12.86 -0.94
CA LEU A 21 -12.65 -11.98 -1.52
C LEU A 21 -12.24 -10.87 -0.55
N ALA A 22 -13.19 -10.31 0.19
CA ALA A 22 -12.92 -9.21 1.12
C ALA A 22 -12.12 -9.66 2.35
N TYR A 23 -12.40 -10.85 2.89
CA TYR A 23 -11.77 -11.36 4.10
C TYR A 23 -10.22 -11.38 4.05
N PRO A 24 -9.55 -11.90 2.99
CA PRO A 24 -8.10 -11.84 2.89
C PRO A 24 -7.55 -10.42 2.83
N VAL A 25 -8.23 -9.53 2.12
CA VAL A 25 -7.85 -8.11 2.02
C VAL A 25 -7.93 -7.43 3.39
N MET A 26 -9.01 -7.67 4.13
CA MET A 26 -9.20 -7.13 5.49
C MET A 26 -8.11 -7.62 6.45
N ILE A 27 -7.75 -8.91 6.42
CA ILE A 27 -6.67 -9.44 7.24
C ILE A 27 -5.32 -8.80 6.88
N GLY A 28 -5.03 -8.64 5.59
CA GLY A 28 -3.82 -7.95 5.15
C GLY A 28 -3.74 -6.51 5.66
N MET A 29 -4.85 -5.77 5.59
CA MET A 29 -4.94 -4.40 6.10
C MET A 29 -4.78 -4.34 7.63
N LEU A 30 -5.45 -5.21 8.37
CA LEU A 30 -5.31 -5.30 9.82
C LEU A 30 -3.88 -5.64 10.22
N GLY A 31 -3.24 -6.60 9.54
CA GLY A 31 -1.84 -6.95 9.77
C GLY A 31 -0.91 -5.77 9.58
N HIS A 32 -1.10 -5.00 8.50
CA HIS A 32 -0.31 -3.80 8.25
C HIS A 32 -0.50 -2.72 9.33
N THR A 33 -1.74 -2.46 9.73
CA THR A 33 -2.04 -1.51 10.81
C THR A 33 -1.42 -1.94 12.14
N PHE A 34 -1.45 -3.24 12.42
CA PHE A 34 -0.87 -3.80 13.64
C PHE A 34 0.66 -3.62 13.68
N VAL A 35 1.34 -3.83 12.55
CA VAL A 35 2.79 -3.59 12.45
C VAL A 35 3.12 -2.13 12.66
N GLN A 36 2.40 -1.21 12.02
CA GLN A 36 2.59 0.23 12.26
C GLN A 36 2.43 0.61 13.75
N PHE A 37 1.51 -0.04 14.44
CA PHE A 37 1.33 0.18 15.87
C PHE A 37 2.53 -0.32 16.69
N ILE A 38 3.07 -1.51 16.36
CA ILE A 38 4.28 -2.05 16.99
C ILE A 38 5.47 -1.13 16.73
N ASP A 39 5.69 -0.71 15.49
CA ASP A 39 6.78 0.18 15.10
C ASP A 39 6.74 1.49 15.92
N ASN A 40 5.56 2.09 16.07
CA ASN A 40 5.40 3.30 16.88
C ASN A 40 5.71 3.07 18.37
N ILE A 41 5.36 1.90 18.93
CA ILE A 41 5.71 1.54 20.31
C ILE A 41 7.23 1.39 20.45
N MET A 42 7.87 0.70 19.52
CA MET A 42 9.32 0.47 19.55
C MET A 42 10.10 1.79 19.46
N VAL A 43 9.72 2.66 18.52
CA VAL A 43 10.33 3.98 18.38
C VAL A 43 10.06 4.86 19.61
N GLY A 44 8.86 4.78 20.17
CA GLY A 44 8.50 5.53 21.39
C GLY A 44 9.37 5.20 22.60
N GLN A 45 9.99 4.02 22.63
CA GLN A 45 10.95 3.63 23.67
C GLN A 45 12.31 4.33 23.54
N LEU A 46 12.67 4.81 22.34
CA LEU A 46 13.94 5.52 22.11
C LEU A 46 13.90 6.94 22.66
N GLY A 47 12.75 7.61 22.57
CA GLY A 47 12.55 8.97 23.09
C GLY A 47 11.42 9.70 22.35
N THR A 48 11.03 10.83 22.94
CA THR A 48 9.97 11.67 22.36
C THR A 48 10.43 12.43 21.13
N THR A 49 11.71 12.79 21.05
CA THR A 49 12.32 13.50 19.92
C THR A 49 12.42 12.60 18.71
N GLU A 50 12.84 11.34 18.88
CA GLU A 50 12.94 10.32 17.84
C GLU A 50 11.55 9.97 17.29
N LEU A 51 10.56 9.79 18.17
CA LEU A 51 9.18 9.54 17.78
C LEU A 51 8.61 10.73 16.97
N ALA A 52 8.90 11.97 17.39
CA ALA A 52 8.50 13.16 16.66
C ALA A 52 9.18 13.24 15.28
N ALA A 53 10.46 12.90 15.18
CA ALA A 53 11.22 12.90 13.92
C ALA A 53 10.67 11.90 12.91
N ILE A 54 10.37 10.66 13.33
CA ILE A 54 9.77 9.64 12.48
C ILE A 54 8.34 10.03 12.08
N SER A 55 7.55 10.56 13.01
CA SER A 55 6.19 11.01 12.72
C SER A 55 6.17 12.15 11.69
N LEU A 56 7.12 13.09 11.79
CA LEU A 56 7.31 14.18 10.83
C LEU A 56 7.66 13.61 9.44
N GLY A 57 8.65 12.73 9.36
CA GLY A 57 9.06 12.08 8.12
C GLY A 57 7.94 11.26 7.48
N ASN A 58 7.22 10.47 8.29
CA ASN A 58 6.07 9.69 7.82
C ASN A 58 4.94 10.56 7.29
N SER A 59 4.65 11.69 7.91
CA SER A 59 3.63 12.62 7.44
C SER A 59 3.97 13.17 6.05
N PHE A 60 5.24 13.47 5.82
CA PHE A 60 5.73 13.95 4.53
C PHE A 60 5.67 12.88 3.44
N VAL A 61 6.11 11.65 3.78
CA VAL A 61 6.07 10.49 2.86
C VAL A 61 4.64 10.03 2.59
N PHE A 62 3.73 10.17 3.56
CA PHE A 62 2.32 9.76 3.42
C PHE A 62 1.62 10.44 2.24
N ILE A 63 1.96 11.71 1.95
CA ILE A 63 1.41 12.44 0.80
C ILE A 63 1.85 11.76 -0.51
N ALA A 64 3.13 11.45 -0.64
CA ALA A 64 3.67 10.75 -1.81
C ALA A 64 3.09 9.33 -1.94
N MET A 65 3.01 8.59 -0.83
CA MET A 65 2.39 7.26 -0.80
C MET A 65 0.91 7.29 -1.22
N SER A 66 0.16 8.29 -0.79
CA SER A 66 -1.26 8.43 -1.14
C SER A 66 -1.43 8.59 -2.65
N ILE A 67 -0.55 9.34 -3.31
CA ILE A 67 -0.53 9.47 -4.78
C ILE A 67 -0.21 8.12 -5.43
N GLY A 68 0.85 7.43 -4.97
CA GLY A 68 1.27 6.14 -5.51
C GLY A 68 0.21 5.06 -5.36
N ILE A 69 -0.41 4.95 -4.17
CA ILE A 69 -1.49 4.00 -3.89
C ILE A 69 -2.72 4.35 -4.73
N GLY A 70 -3.13 5.63 -4.73
CA GLY A 70 -4.29 6.09 -5.51
C GLY A 70 -4.15 5.76 -6.99
N PHE A 71 -2.97 5.98 -7.57
CA PHE A 71 -2.70 5.62 -8.95
C PHE A 71 -2.76 4.11 -9.19
N SER A 72 -2.15 3.32 -8.32
CA SER A 72 -2.12 1.85 -8.46
C SER A 72 -3.50 1.21 -8.34
N THR A 73 -4.45 1.80 -7.60
CA THR A 73 -5.82 1.24 -7.46
C THR A 73 -6.58 1.16 -8.78
N ALA A 74 -6.22 1.97 -9.79
CA ALA A 74 -6.82 1.88 -11.13
C ALA A 74 -6.50 0.56 -11.85
N ILE A 75 -5.48 -0.18 -11.44
CA ILE A 75 -5.08 -1.45 -12.04
C ILE A 75 -6.16 -2.52 -11.82
N THR A 76 -6.72 -2.58 -10.61
CA THR A 76 -7.70 -3.61 -10.23
C THR A 76 -8.92 -3.66 -11.16
N PRO A 77 -9.65 -2.56 -11.44
CA PRO A 77 -10.80 -2.62 -12.34
C PRO A 77 -10.40 -2.93 -13.77
N LEU A 78 -9.26 -2.42 -14.26
CA LEU A 78 -8.80 -2.71 -15.62
C LEU A 78 -8.47 -4.20 -15.81
N VAL A 79 -7.82 -4.82 -14.83
CA VAL A 79 -7.51 -6.25 -14.84
C VAL A 79 -8.78 -7.08 -14.73
N ALA A 80 -9.69 -6.73 -13.81
CA ALA A 80 -10.94 -7.45 -13.62
C ALA A 80 -11.84 -7.42 -14.86
N GLU A 81 -11.88 -6.30 -15.58
CA GLU A 81 -12.60 -6.17 -16.86
C GLU A 81 -11.99 -7.09 -17.92
N ALA A 82 -10.66 -7.06 -18.08
CA ALA A 82 -9.97 -7.87 -19.09
C ALA A 82 -10.06 -9.38 -18.79
N ASP A 83 -9.95 -9.77 -17.52
CA ASP A 83 -10.09 -11.16 -17.07
C ASP A 83 -11.54 -11.66 -17.24
N GLY A 84 -12.52 -10.85 -16.84
CA GLY A 84 -13.94 -11.15 -17.05
C GLY A 84 -14.33 -11.31 -18.51
N ALA A 85 -13.64 -10.61 -19.43
CA ALA A 85 -13.78 -10.75 -20.88
C ALA A 85 -12.98 -11.93 -21.46
N ASN A 86 -12.26 -12.71 -20.64
CA ASN A 86 -11.32 -13.78 -21.05
C ASN A 86 -10.24 -13.30 -22.04
N ASN A 87 -9.86 -12.03 -21.99
CA ASN A 87 -8.87 -11.43 -22.87
C ASN A 87 -7.46 -11.49 -22.24
N LYS A 88 -6.85 -12.68 -22.25
CA LYS A 88 -5.51 -12.91 -21.67
C LYS A 88 -4.43 -11.99 -22.22
N PRO A 89 -4.33 -11.70 -23.53
CA PRO A 89 -3.35 -10.74 -24.05
C PRO A 89 -3.49 -9.35 -23.42
N ARG A 90 -4.74 -8.90 -23.22
CA ARG A 90 -5.02 -7.62 -22.58
C ARG A 90 -4.62 -7.61 -21.11
N VAL A 91 -4.87 -8.69 -20.38
CA VAL A 91 -4.41 -8.84 -18.97
C VAL A 91 -2.90 -8.70 -18.87
N THR A 92 -2.13 -9.41 -19.73
CA THR A 92 -0.66 -9.31 -19.76
C THR A 92 -0.21 -7.90 -20.09
N GLN A 93 -0.80 -7.26 -21.09
CA GLN A 93 -0.48 -5.90 -21.48
C GLN A 93 -0.72 -4.90 -20.32
N ILE A 94 -1.84 -5.02 -19.59
CA ILE A 94 -2.14 -4.18 -18.43
C ILE A 94 -1.06 -4.37 -17.36
N PHE A 95 -0.68 -5.62 -17.09
CA PHE A 95 0.36 -5.91 -16.09
C PHE A 95 1.70 -5.25 -16.42
N GLU A 96 2.21 -5.45 -17.64
CA GLU A 96 3.49 -4.91 -18.10
C GLU A 96 3.52 -3.39 -18.05
N HIS A 97 2.47 -2.74 -18.56
CA HIS A 97 2.36 -1.28 -18.55
C HIS A 97 2.22 -0.73 -17.11
N SER A 98 1.39 -1.37 -16.29
CA SER A 98 1.19 -0.95 -14.89
C SER A 98 2.46 -1.05 -14.08
N PHE A 99 3.24 -2.12 -14.26
CA PHE A 99 4.52 -2.30 -13.59
C PHE A 99 5.51 -1.19 -13.98
N LEU A 100 5.66 -0.93 -15.29
CA LEU A 100 6.57 0.10 -15.78
C LEU A 100 6.16 1.51 -15.30
N ILE A 101 4.87 1.84 -15.40
CA ILE A 101 4.37 3.15 -14.97
C ILE A 101 4.51 3.33 -13.47
N CYS A 102 4.19 2.31 -12.66
CA CYS A 102 4.38 2.36 -11.20
C CYS A 102 5.87 2.47 -10.83
N PHE A 103 6.78 1.86 -11.58
CA PHE A 103 8.21 2.01 -11.39
C PHE A 103 8.67 3.45 -11.64
N ILE A 104 8.27 4.04 -12.75
CA ILE A 104 8.57 5.43 -13.09
C ILE A 104 7.95 6.39 -12.05
N LEU A 105 6.70 6.13 -11.66
CA LEU A 105 6.02 6.91 -10.62
C LEU A 105 6.74 6.83 -9.28
N GLY A 106 7.20 5.64 -8.88
CA GLY A 106 7.99 5.44 -7.66
C GLY A 106 9.29 6.26 -7.67
N ILE A 107 10.03 6.29 -8.79
CA ILE A 107 11.22 7.12 -8.96
C ILE A 107 10.87 8.61 -8.88
N LEU A 108 9.79 9.02 -9.52
CA LEU A 108 9.32 10.42 -9.49
C LEU A 108 8.98 10.86 -8.07
N LEU A 109 8.19 10.06 -7.35
CA LEU A 109 7.80 10.35 -5.96
C LEU A 109 9.01 10.35 -5.01
N CYS A 110 9.93 9.39 -5.16
CA CYS A 110 11.20 9.38 -4.44
C CYS A 110 11.97 10.69 -4.67
N SER A 111 12.10 11.11 -5.92
CA SER A 111 12.79 12.35 -6.29
C SER A 111 12.10 13.57 -5.68
N ILE A 112 10.78 13.66 -5.76
CA ILE A 112 10.01 14.77 -5.18
C ILE A 112 10.24 14.85 -3.68
N VAL A 113 10.14 13.75 -2.95
CA VAL A 113 10.36 13.72 -1.49
C VAL A 113 11.79 14.12 -1.16
N PHE A 114 12.78 13.55 -1.86
CA PHE A 114 14.19 13.81 -1.61
C PHE A 114 14.60 15.27 -1.85
N PHE A 115 14.21 15.85 -2.98
CA PHE A 115 14.57 17.23 -3.31
C PHE A 115 13.82 18.27 -2.47
N ASN A 116 12.67 17.92 -1.92
CA ASN A 116 11.87 18.83 -1.09
C ASN A 116 12.08 18.61 0.42
N LYS A 117 13.12 17.87 0.86
CA LYS A 117 13.44 17.65 2.28
C LYS A 117 13.56 18.95 3.09
N ASN A 118 13.97 20.06 2.46
CA ASN A 118 14.10 21.35 3.11
C ASN A 118 12.74 21.93 3.58
N LEU A 119 11.61 21.43 3.05
CA LEU A 119 10.29 21.82 3.56
C LEU A 119 10.06 21.43 5.02
N LEU A 120 10.78 20.41 5.52
CA LEU A 120 10.72 20.02 6.93
C LEU A 120 11.08 21.17 7.87
N TYR A 121 12.02 22.03 7.47
CA TYR A 121 12.41 23.21 8.27
C TYR A 121 11.29 24.27 8.36
N SER A 122 10.38 24.31 7.39
CA SER A 122 9.26 25.25 7.38
C SER A 122 8.01 24.72 8.11
N MET A 123 8.02 23.48 8.58
CA MET A 123 6.88 22.86 9.27
C MET A 123 6.78 23.24 10.77
N GLY A 124 7.61 24.13 11.27
CA GLY A 124 7.51 24.67 12.63
C GLY A 124 7.96 23.71 13.73
N GLN A 125 8.72 22.67 13.38
CA GLN A 125 9.30 21.72 14.33
C GLN A 125 10.66 22.22 14.86
N SER A 126 11.12 21.69 16.01
CA SER A 126 12.44 22.01 16.52
C SER A 126 13.53 21.53 15.55
N LEU A 127 14.66 22.25 15.52
CA LEU A 127 15.79 21.92 14.65
C LEU A 127 16.28 20.49 14.89
N GLU A 128 16.33 20.05 16.14
CA GLU A 128 16.75 18.71 16.55
C GLU A 128 15.86 17.63 15.93
N VAL A 129 14.55 17.80 15.94
CA VAL A 129 13.59 16.87 15.31
C VAL A 129 13.79 16.81 13.80
N VAL A 130 14.01 17.96 13.14
CA VAL A 130 14.22 18.00 11.69
C VAL A 130 15.52 17.32 11.28
N GLU A 131 16.62 17.56 12.01
CA GLU A 131 17.91 16.92 11.74
C GLU A 131 17.86 15.40 11.89
N LEU A 132 17.11 14.87 12.84
CA LEU A 132 16.86 13.44 12.98
C LEU A 132 15.93 12.89 11.89
N ALA A 133 14.97 13.68 11.42
CA ALA A 133 14.03 13.26 10.38
C ALA A 133 14.68 13.14 8.99
N ILE A 134 15.69 13.94 8.65
CA ILE A 134 16.31 13.96 7.31
C ILE A 134 16.91 12.61 6.90
N PRO A 135 17.80 11.96 7.70
CA PRO A 135 18.35 10.66 7.34
C PRO A 135 17.27 9.57 7.25
N TYR A 136 16.26 9.61 8.11
CA TYR A 136 15.10 8.73 8.03
C TYR A 136 14.34 8.93 6.72
N LEU A 137 14.04 10.18 6.36
CA LEU A 137 13.35 10.54 5.13
C LEU A 137 14.11 10.06 3.88
N PHE A 138 15.45 10.10 3.90
CA PHE A 138 16.28 9.60 2.80
C PHE A 138 16.01 8.12 2.53
N TRP A 139 16.09 7.27 3.55
CA TRP A 139 15.89 5.83 3.39
C TRP A 139 14.44 5.48 3.03
N VAL A 140 13.49 6.15 3.65
CA VAL A 140 12.06 5.91 3.37
C VAL A 140 11.67 6.41 1.98
N SER A 141 12.27 7.50 1.47
CA SER A 141 12.02 7.96 0.12
C SER A 141 12.48 6.94 -0.94
N ILE A 142 13.63 6.28 -0.73
CA ILE A 142 14.09 5.19 -1.62
C ILE A 142 13.11 4.01 -1.59
N SER A 143 12.56 3.68 -0.41
CA SER A 143 11.60 2.59 -0.28
C SER A 143 10.29 2.83 -1.04
N LEU A 144 9.93 4.09 -1.36
CA LEU A 144 8.75 4.41 -2.16
C LEU A 144 8.76 3.70 -3.53
N ILE A 145 9.93 3.54 -4.14
CA ILE A 145 10.06 2.84 -5.43
C ILE A 145 9.58 1.39 -5.28
N ALA A 146 10.05 0.70 -4.24
CA ALA A 146 9.67 -0.68 -3.97
C ALA A 146 8.19 -0.80 -3.56
N VAL A 147 7.71 0.11 -2.70
CA VAL A 147 6.33 0.10 -2.19
C VAL A 147 5.32 0.33 -3.30
N VAL A 148 5.53 1.33 -4.18
CA VAL A 148 4.62 1.62 -5.29
C VAL A 148 4.60 0.45 -6.30
N ASN A 149 5.75 -0.17 -6.56
CA ASN A 149 5.79 -1.37 -7.40
C ASN A 149 5.09 -2.57 -6.74
N PHE A 150 5.30 -2.80 -5.46
CA PHE A 150 4.58 -3.84 -4.72
C PHE A 150 3.06 -3.63 -4.81
N GLN A 151 2.59 -2.38 -4.72
CA GLN A 151 1.18 -2.07 -4.89
C GLN A 151 0.66 -2.43 -6.29
N SER A 152 1.46 -2.29 -7.35
CA SER A 152 1.03 -2.72 -8.70
C SER A 152 0.78 -4.23 -8.77
N PHE A 153 1.67 -5.04 -8.19
CA PHE A 153 1.47 -6.49 -8.10
C PHE A 153 0.24 -6.86 -7.27
N ARG A 154 0.07 -6.20 -6.12
CA ARG A 154 -1.07 -6.42 -5.24
C ARG A 154 -2.38 -6.11 -5.94
N GLN A 155 -2.49 -4.95 -6.56
CA GLN A 155 -3.70 -4.53 -7.29
C GLN A 155 -3.99 -5.43 -8.49
N PHE A 156 -2.95 -5.92 -9.17
CA PHE A 156 -3.09 -6.92 -10.22
C PHE A 156 -3.65 -8.24 -9.68
N ALA A 157 -3.09 -8.76 -8.58
CA ALA A 157 -3.57 -9.99 -7.94
C ALA A 157 -5.03 -9.85 -7.46
N ASP A 158 -5.39 -8.70 -6.89
CA ASP A 158 -6.76 -8.40 -6.47
C ASP A 158 -7.71 -8.36 -7.68
N GLY A 159 -7.29 -7.76 -8.81
CA GLY A 159 -8.04 -7.75 -10.07
C GLY A 159 -8.28 -9.13 -10.67
N MET A 160 -7.32 -10.04 -10.51
CA MET A 160 -7.42 -11.46 -10.90
C MET A 160 -8.16 -12.31 -9.86
N SER A 161 -8.72 -11.72 -8.81
CA SER A 161 -9.35 -12.41 -7.67
C SER A 161 -8.40 -13.31 -6.85
N PHE A 162 -7.07 -13.13 -6.98
CA PHE A 162 -6.05 -13.86 -6.21
C PHE A 162 -5.72 -13.16 -4.86
N THR A 163 -6.76 -12.70 -4.16
CA THR A 163 -6.63 -11.91 -2.92
C THR A 163 -5.87 -12.62 -1.81
N LYS A 164 -5.91 -13.96 -1.78
CA LYS A 164 -5.15 -14.75 -0.79
C LYS A 164 -3.64 -14.64 -1.00
N ALA A 165 -3.16 -14.64 -2.24
CA ALA A 165 -1.75 -14.49 -2.55
C ALA A 165 -1.23 -13.12 -2.10
N ALA A 166 -2.00 -12.06 -2.38
CA ALA A 166 -1.73 -10.71 -1.90
C ALA A 166 -1.68 -10.65 -0.36
N MET A 167 -2.64 -11.27 0.32
CA MET A 167 -2.68 -11.35 1.80
C MET A 167 -1.42 -12.04 2.36
N TYR A 168 -1.05 -13.21 1.83
CA TYR A 168 0.13 -13.93 2.33
C TYR A 168 1.43 -13.16 2.12
N SER A 169 1.57 -12.45 1.00
CA SER A 169 2.73 -11.60 0.74
C SER A 169 2.83 -10.45 1.75
N VAL A 170 1.72 -9.79 2.07
CA VAL A 170 1.68 -8.72 3.08
C VAL A 170 2.00 -9.27 4.48
N LEU A 171 1.41 -10.40 4.86
CA LEU A 171 1.66 -11.01 6.17
C LEU A 171 3.10 -11.47 6.32
N ALA A 172 3.70 -12.07 5.28
CA ALA A 172 5.10 -12.46 5.28
C ALA A 172 6.02 -11.25 5.41
N GLY A 173 5.77 -10.17 4.66
CA GLY A 173 6.52 -8.92 4.78
C GLY A 173 6.42 -8.31 6.18
N ASN A 174 5.23 -8.28 6.74
CA ASN A 174 4.99 -7.80 8.11
C ASN A 174 5.71 -8.64 9.17
N LEU A 175 5.70 -9.97 9.03
CA LEU A 175 6.43 -10.85 9.94
C LEU A 175 7.93 -10.61 9.89
N ILE A 176 8.49 -10.49 8.69
CA ILE A 176 9.91 -10.17 8.49
C ILE A 176 10.24 -8.80 9.12
N ASN A 177 9.39 -7.80 8.93
CA ASN A 177 9.57 -6.46 9.50
C ASN A 177 9.66 -6.55 11.03
N VAL A 178 8.70 -7.21 11.70
CA VAL A 178 8.70 -7.34 13.17
C VAL A 178 9.91 -8.11 13.70
N ILE A 179 10.47 -9.07 12.93
CA ILE A 179 11.67 -9.83 13.34
C ILE A 179 12.95 -9.00 13.18
N LEU A 180 12.99 -8.12 12.17
CA LEU A 180 14.18 -7.31 11.86
C LEU A 180 14.26 -5.99 12.63
N ASN A 181 13.14 -5.52 13.19
CA ASN A 181 13.08 -4.37 14.08
C ASN A 181 13.53 -4.72 15.49
#